data_40c4ee7704853c048b2e7434fec8de39
#
_entry.id   40c4ee7704853c048b2e7434fec8de39
#
_cell.length_a   1.000
_cell.length_b   1.000
_cell.length_c   1.000
_cell.angle_alpha   90.00
_cell.angle_beta   90.00
_cell.angle_gamma   90.00
#
_symmetry.space_group_name_H-M   'P 1'
#
loop_
_entity.id
_entity.type
_entity.pdbx_description
1 polymer ?
#
loop_
_entity_poly.entity_id
_entity_poly.type
_entity_poly.pdbx_seq_one_letter_code
_entity_poly.pdbx_strand_id
1 'polypeptide(L)'
;MERMVRVFWGPRKETPQELAGRWKAMLHALPDLLPEASCAPTGQPWTWTRHHTSGRPTELRPDEADLAAALQEDHDSPQTSDGAGLSLSSGGEQGWEISISGRGGGESEYVTQAVVLKVASPDDAEVPEAALLALIADIWEPDFGEATDDELLDTLEDRAGFDYTLSHVSVGRLGYLSARRAALAPAGVGVAAEELRGAGVLLDIAPPGDIEAVVDAYVRLRDAGALEPLPRPMNRTCL
;
A
#
# COMPACT_ATOMS: atom_id res chain seq x y z
N MET A 1 9.47 12.71 10.12
CA MET A 1 9.95 11.53 9.34
C MET A 1 8.82 11.06 8.42
N GLU A 2 9.11 10.60 7.18
CA GLU A 2 8.09 10.04 6.29
C GLU A 2 8.21 8.50 6.27
N ARG A 3 7.07 7.80 6.43
CA ARG A 3 6.93 6.36 6.34
C ARG A 3 5.99 6.02 5.19
N MET A 4 6.29 4.95 4.48
CA MET A 4 5.51 4.52 3.33
C MET A 4 5.08 3.07 3.49
N VAL A 5 3.77 2.83 3.35
CA VAL A 5 3.19 1.49 3.24
C VAL A 5 2.59 1.37 1.86
N ARG A 6 2.99 0.35 1.11
CA ARG A 6 2.50 0.13 -0.25
C ARG A 6 2.19 -1.33 -0.51
N VAL A 7 1.15 -1.55 -1.29
CA VAL A 7 0.70 -2.89 -1.68
C VAL A 7 0.41 -2.94 -3.17
N PHE A 8 0.58 -4.12 -3.78
CA PHE A 8 0.49 -4.30 -5.22
C PHE A 8 -0.21 -5.61 -5.57
N TRP A 9 -0.92 -5.61 -6.70
CA TRP A 9 -1.55 -6.81 -7.25
C TRP A 9 -1.71 -6.73 -8.78
N GLY A 10 -1.95 -7.86 -9.43
CA GLY A 10 -2.21 -7.97 -10.85
C GLY A 10 -3.67 -7.57 -11.22
N PRO A 11 -4.08 -7.82 -12.48
CA PRO A 11 -5.41 -7.45 -12.95
C PRO A 11 -6.51 -8.10 -12.11
N ARG A 12 -7.47 -7.27 -11.70
CA ARG A 12 -8.67 -7.66 -10.97
C ARG A 12 -9.79 -6.68 -11.32
N LYS A 13 -10.78 -7.18 -12.06
CA LYS A 13 -11.92 -6.39 -12.46
C LYS A 13 -12.79 -6.08 -11.23
N GLU A 14 -12.95 -4.80 -10.95
CA GLU A 14 -13.84 -4.28 -9.91
C GLU A 14 -14.52 -3.01 -10.44
N THR A 15 -15.78 -2.86 -10.13
CA THR A 15 -16.53 -1.65 -10.44
C THR A 15 -16.14 -0.49 -9.53
N PRO A 16 -16.36 0.78 -9.93
CA PRO A 16 -16.19 1.93 -9.05
C PRO A 16 -16.93 1.79 -7.70
N GLN A 17 -18.07 1.10 -7.68
CA GLN A 17 -18.84 0.85 -6.46
C GLN A 17 -18.14 -0.13 -5.52
N GLU A 18 -17.58 -1.22 -6.04
CA GLU A 18 -16.81 -2.20 -5.25
C GLU A 18 -15.54 -1.57 -4.69
N LEU A 19 -14.84 -0.78 -5.51
CA LEU A 19 -13.68 -0.02 -5.07
C LEU A 19 -14.03 1.00 -3.99
N ALA A 20 -15.17 1.70 -4.09
CA ALA A 20 -15.63 2.64 -3.07
C ALA A 20 -15.83 1.96 -1.71
N GLY A 21 -16.30 0.71 -1.69
CA GLY A 21 -16.39 -0.10 -0.47
C GLY A 21 -15.03 -0.33 0.19
N ARG A 22 -14.00 -0.68 -0.61
CA ARG A 22 -12.62 -0.87 -0.10
C ARG A 22 -12.01 0.44 0.39
N TRP A 23 -12.12 1.51 -0.38
CA TRP A 23 -11.66 2.85 0.01
C TRP A 23 -12.32 3.29 1.31
N LYS A 24 -13.65 3.19 1.42
CA LYS A 24 -14.39 3.54 2.62
C LYS A 24 -13.89 2.75 3.83
N ALA A 25 -13.76 1.43 3.72
CA ALA A 25 -13.30 0.59 4.80
C ALA A 25 -11.91 1.03 5.31
N MET A 26 -10.98 1.31 4.40
CA MET A 26 -9.64 1.78 4.73
C MET A 26 -9.68 3.17 5.39
N LEU A 27 -10.34 4.15 4.77
CA LEU A 27 -10.38 5.53 5.27
C LEU A 27 -11.07 5.65 6.63
N HIS A 28 -12.02 4.77 6.95
CA HIS A 28 -12.70 4.75 8.25
C HIS A 28 -11.86 4.08 9.34
N ALA A 29 -10.97 3.15 9.00
CA ALA A 29 -10.13 2.46 9.97
C ALA A 29 -8.83 3.22 10.32
N LEU A 30 -8.35 4.10 9.46
CA LEU A 30 -7.10 4.86 9.67
C LEU A 30 -7.11 5.71 10.96
N PRO A 31 -8.19 6.44 11.33
CA PRO A 31 -8.23 7.21 12.57
C PRO A 31 -8.00 6.38 13.84
N ASP A 32 -8.42 5.13 13.85
CA ASP A 32 -8.23 4.24 15.00
C ASP A 32 -6.76 3.78 15.14
N LEU A 33 -6.04 3.70 14.02
CA LEU A 33 -4.62 3.33 14.00
C LEU A 33 -3.69 4.54 14.18
N LEU A 34 -4.14 5.72 13.83
CA LEU A 34 -3.38 6.97 13.87
C LEU A 34 -4.12 8.04 14.69
N PRO A 35 -4.42 7.77 15.96
CA PRO A 35 -5.23 8.69 16.78
C PRO A 35 -4.56 10.05 16.99
N GLU A 36 -3.24 10.11 17.03
CA GLU A 36 -2.47 11.35 17.20
C GLU A 36 -2.44 12.21 15.92
N ALA A 37 -2.67 11.59 14.75
CA ALA A 37 -2.75 12.31 13.47
C ALA A 37 -4.10 13.00 13.26
N SER A 38 -5.06 12.81 14.17
CA SER A 38 -6.40 13.37 14.06
C SER A 38 -6.39 14.88 14.33
N CYS A 39 -6.77 15.65 13.32
CA CYS A 39 -7.05 17.08 13.46
C CYS A 39 -8.50 17.37 13.82
N ALA A 40 -9.34 16.36 13.72
CA ALA A 40 -10.76 16.51 14.02
C ALA A 40 -10.99 16.44 15.53
N PRO A 41 -11.96 17.21 16.08
CA PRO A 41 -12.42 16.99 17.44
C PRO A 41 -12.81 15.53 17.63
N THR A 42 -12.55 14.99 18.81
CA THR A 42 -12.82 13.59 19.13
C THR A 42 -14.20 13.16 18.64
N GLY A 43 -14.25 12.18 17.77
CA GLY A 43 -15.49 11.62 17.21
C GLY A 43 -15.97 12.22 15.89
N GLN A 44 -15.20 13.11 15.28
CA GLN A 44 -15.47 13.54 13.90
C GLN A 44 -14.60 12.75 12.90
N PRO A 45 -15.12 12.42 11.71
CA PRO A 45 -14.34 11.80 10.65
C PRO A 45 -13.27 12.76 10.14
N TRP A 46 -12.16 12.20 9.68
CA TRP A 46 -11.13 12.99 9.01
C TRP A 46 -11.68 13.64 7.75
N THR A 47 -11.22 14.87 7.46
CA THR A 47 -11.52 15.56 6.21
C THR A 47 -10.45 15.17 5.18
N TRP A 48 -10.88 14.72 4.03
CA TRP A 48 -10.00 14.33 2.94
C TRP A 48 -10.02 15.35 1.81
N THR A 49 -8.85 15.69 1.30
CA THR A 49 -8.68 16.49 0.09
C THR A 49 -8.34 15.55 -1.07
N ARG A 50 -9.20 15.53 -2.08
CA ARG A 50 -8.96 14.84 -3.34
C ARG A 50 -8.10 15.69 -4.25
N HIS A 51 -7.00 15.12 -4.72
CA HIS A 51 -6.14 15.71 -5.74
C HIS A 51 -6.53 15.18 -7.12
N HIS A 52 -6.67 16.08 -8.07
CA HIS A 52 -7.00 15.75 -9.46
C HIS A 52 -5.74 15.82 -10.33
N THR A 53 -5.68 15.05 -11.40
CA THR A 53 -4.61 15.15 -12.40
C THR A 53 -4.52 16.54 -13.01
N SER A 54 -5.66 17.24 -13.11
CA SER A 54 -5.76 18.62 -13.55
C SER A 54 -6.86 19.33 -12.76
N GLY A 55 -6.63 20.56 -12.37
CA GLY A 55 -7.62 21.36 -11.63
C GLY A 55 -7.22 21.64 -10.18
N ARG A 56 -8.18 22.12 -9.41
CA ARG A 56 -7.98 22.42 -7.98
C ARG A 56 -8.36 21.22 -7.13
N PRO A 57 -7.67 20.99 -6.03
CA PRO A 57 -8.10 20.00 -5.04
C PRO A 57 -9.52 20.27 -4.55
N THR A 58 -10.25 19.24 -4.23
CA THR A 58 -11.63 19.29 -3.73
C THR A 58 -11.75 18.51 -2.44
N GLU A 59 -12.66 18.91 -1.56
CA GLU A 59 -13.00 18.14 -0.39
C GLU A 59 -13.76 16.88 -0.79
N LEU A 60 -13.44 15.74 -0.15
CA LEU A 60 -14.09 14.46 -0.36
C LEU A 60 -14.49 13.86 1.00
N ARG A 61 -15.76 13.51 1.14
CA ARG A 61 -16.22 12.77 2.31
C ARG A 61 -15.95 11.28 2.11
N PRO A 62 -15.52 10.57 3.15
CA PRO A 62 -15.23 9.14 3.05
C PRO A 62 -16.51 8.29 3.13
N ASP A 63 -17.60 8.73 2.51
CA ASP A 63 -18.82 7.95 2.36
C ASP A 63 -18.87 7.26 0.98
N GLU A 64 -19.61 6.17 0.91
CA GLU A 64 -19.60 5.29 -0.27
C GLU A 64 -20.13 5.97 -1.53
N ALA A 65 -21.06 6.89 -1.40
CA ALA A 65 -21.66 7.59 -2.54
C ALA A 65 -20.66 8.60 -3.16
N ASP A 66 -20.01 9.40 -2.32
CA ASP A 66 -19.02 10.38 -2.78
C ASP A 66 -17.77 9.69 -3.35
N LEU A 67 -17.33 8.60 -2.70
CA LEU A 67 -16.21 7.79 -3.19
C LEU A 67 -16.53 7.10 -4.53
N ALA A 68 -17.73 6.51 -4.67
CA ALA A 68 -18.13 5.88 -5.92
C ALA A 68 -18.26 6.89 -7.06
N ALA A 69 -18.81 8.08 -6.79
CA ALA A 69 -18.89 9.16 -7.77
C ALA A 69 -17.50 9.63 -8.23
N ALA A 70 -16.57 9.81 -7.28
CA ALA A 70 -15.19 10.21 -7.57
C ALA A 70 -14.43 9.16 -8.38
N LEU A 71 -14.61 7.87 -8.08
CA LEU A 71 -14.00 6.76 -8.83
C LEU A 71 -14.64 6.59 -10.22
N GLN A 72 -15.95 6.82 -10.36
CA GLN A 72 -16.61 6.81 -11.65
C GLN A 72 -16.11 7.93 -12.55
N GLU A 73 -15.93 9.14 -12.00
CA GLU A 73 -15.34 10.26 -12.74
C GLU A 73 -13.92 9.94 -13.25
N ASP A 74 -13.07 9.31 -12.43
CA ASP A 74 -11.74 8.90 -12.86
C ASP A 74 -11.81 7.78 -13.90
N HIS A 75 -12.68 6.79 -13.71
CA HIS A 75 -12.89 5.69 -14.65
C HIS A 75 -13.31 6.18 -16.04
N ASP A 76 -14.19 7.17 -16.09
CA ASP A 76 -14.71 7.74 -17.35
C ASP A 76 -13.74 8.74 -18.00
N SER A 77 -12.63 9.07 -17.32
CA SER A 77 -11.64 10.01 -17.83
C SER A 77 -10.88 9.41 -19.03
N PRO A 78 -10.75 10.13 -20.14
CA PRO A 78 -9.98 9.65 -21.29
C PRO A 78 -8.47 9.50 -21.01
N GLN A 79 -7.99 10.03 -19.89
CA GLN A 79 -6.60 9.91 -19.44
C GLN A 79 -6.38 8.64 -18.59
N THR A 80 -7.46 7.97 -18.20
CA THR A 80 -7.39 6.75 -17.40
C THR A 80 -7.31 5.56 -18.35
N SER A 81 -6.20 4.87 -18.34
CA SER A 81 -5.95 3.76 -19.25
C SER A 81 -6.53 2.44 -18.75
N ASP A 82 -6.72 2.28 -17.44
CA ASP A 82 -7.17 1.02 -16.85
C ASP A 82 -7.55 1.18 -15.38
N GLY A 83 -8.76 0.78 -15.01
CA GLY A 83 -9.30 0.87 -13.66
C GLY A 83 -9.68 2.29 -13.22
N ALA A 84 -9.83 2.48 -11.93
CA ALA A 84 -10.13 3.78 -11.31
C ALA A 84 -9.25 4.03 -10.09
N GLY A 85 -8.91 5.28 -9.83
CA GLY A 85 -8.02 5.64 -8.75
C GLY A 85 -8.40 6.93 -8.02
N LEU A 86 -7.84 7.06 -6.82
CA LEU A 86 -7.93 8.28 -6.02
C LEU A 86 -6.54 8.68 -5.54
N SER A 87 -6.35 9.99 -5.39
CA SER A 87 -5.23 10.59 -4.68
C SER A 87 -5.80 11.53 -3.63
N LEU A 88 -5.57 11.19 -2.36
CA LEU A 88 -6.17 11.85 -1.21
C LEU A 88 -5.08 12.33 -0.27
N SER A 89 -5.31 13.45 0.41
CA SER A 89 -4.50 13.85 1.55
C SER A 89 -5.38 14.32 2.70
N SER A 90 -4.88 14.13 3.92
CA SER A 90 -5.44 14.71 5.13
C SER A 90 -4.28 15.31 5.90
N GLY A 91 -4.37 16.60 6.21
CA GLY A 91 -3.37 17.31 7.00
C GLY A 91 -3.79 17.35 8.46
N GLY A 92 -2.85 16.98 9.35
CA GLY A 92 -3.00 17.03 10.78
C GLY A 92 -2.55 18.36 11.39
N GLU A 93 -3.14 18.76 12.53
CA GLU A 93 -2.45 19.66 13.43
C GLU A 93 -1.18 18.98 13.94
N GLN A 94 -0.19 19.73 14.36
CA GLN A 94 1.03 19.22 15.00
C GLN A 94 2.03 18.46 14.09
N GLY A 95 1.99 18.66 12.78
CA GLY A 95 3.03 18.10 11.88
C GLY A 95 2.75 16.71 11.36
N TRP A 96 1.55 16.18 11.52
CA TRP A 96 1.10 14.99 10.81
C TRP A 96 0.58 15.35 9.42
N GLU A 97 0.98 14.58 8.42
CA GLU A 97 0.43 14.62 7.07
C GLU A 97 0.25 13.19 6.56
N ILE A 98 -0.93 12.91 6.03
CA ILE A 98 -1.24 11.59 5.47
C ILE A 98 -1.63 11.79 4.02
N SER A 99 -1.01 11.03 3.14
CA SER A 99 -1.40 10.96 1.75
C SER A 99 -1.62 9.51 1.33
N ILE A 100 -2.66 9.30 0.53
CA ILE A 100 -3.00 7.98 0.00
C ILE A 100 -3.24 8.13 -1.48
N SER A 101 -2.59 7.31 -2.27
CA SER A 101 -2.89 7.18 -3.69
C SER A 101 -3.06 5.72 -4.04
N GLY A 102 -3.97 5.43 -4.96
CA GLY A 102 -4.16 4.05 -5.38
C GLY A 102 -5.04 3.96 -6.61
N ARG A 103 -4.88 2.86 -7.33
CA ARG A 103 -5.66 2.50 -8.51
C ARG A 103 -5.98 1.02 -8.46
N GLY A 104 -7.25 0.69 -8.73
CA GLY A 104 -7.76 -0.68 -8.78
C GLY A 104 -8.83 -0.85 -9.85
N GLY A 105 -9.37 -2.05 -9.95
CA GLY A 105 -10.47 -2.39 -10.87
C GLY A 105 -10.06 -2.57 -12.32
N GLY A 106 -8.79 -2.48 -12.64
CA GLY A 106 -8.27 -2.62 -13.99
C GLY A 106 -8.14 -4.07 -14.46
N GLU A 107 -8.22 -4.25 -15.77
CA GLU A 107 -8.06 -5.54 -16.44
C GLU A 107 -6.79 -5.63 -17.31
N SER A 108 -5.94 -4.59 -17.28
CA SER A 108 -4.71 -4.59 -18.05
C SER A 108 -3.76 -5.70 -17.61
N GLU A 109 -3.32 -6.49 -18.57
CA GLU A 109 -2.33 -7.55 -18.37
C GLU A 109 -0.90 -7.00 -18.18
N TYR A 110 -0.73 -5.68 -18.25
CA TYR A 110 0.59 -5.02 -18.21
C TYR A 110 0.74 -3.99 -17.09
N VAL A 111 -0.38 -3.59 -16.46
CA VAL A 111 -0.39 -2.56 -15.42
C VAL A 111 -0.67 -3.19 -14.06
N THR A 112 0.30 -3.08 -13.16
CA THR A 112 0.13 -3.48 -11.76
C THR A 112 -0.74 -2.46 -11.04
N GLN A 113 -1.71 -2.94 -10.29
CA GLN A 113 -2.56 -2.12 -9.44
C GLN A 113 -1.89 -1.93 -8.08
N ALA A 114 -2.16 -0.81 -7.42
CA ALA A 114 -1.49 -0.47 -6.17
C ALA A 114 -2.30 0.45 -5.27
N VAL A 115 -2.00 0.39 -3.98
CA VAL A 115 -2.30 1.43 -2.99
C VAL A 115 -1.02 1.80 -2.27
N VAL A 116 -0.78 3.09 -2.13
CA VAL A 116 0.36 3.67 -1.43
C VAL A 116 -0.15 4.64 -0.38
N LEU A 117 0.17 4.38 0.88
CA LEU A 117 -0.06 5.25 2.02
C LEU A 117 1.28 5.84 2.47
N LYS A 118 1.36 7.16 2.55
CA LYS A 118 2.49 7.88 3.15
C LYS A 118 2.03 8.59 4.40
N VAL A 119 2.82 8.48 5.45
CA VAL A 119 2.59 9.12 6.74
C VAL A 119 3.82 9.93 7.10
N ALA A 120 3.70 11.24 7.05
CA ALA A 120 4.67 12.14 7.66
C ALA A 120 4.22 12.39 9.12
N SER A 121 5.13 12.18 10.06
CA SER A 121 4.89 12.32 11.48
C SER A 121 5.97 13.19 12.13
N PRO A 122 5.69 13.82 13.30
CA PRO A 122 6.73 14.39 14.14
C PRO A 122 7.86 13.37 14.44
N ASP A 123 9.08 13.84 14.69
CA ASP A 123 10.27 13.00 14.79
C ASP A 123 10.23 11.96 15.93
N ASP A 124 9.43 12.22 16.96
CA ASP A 124 9.26 11.37 18.13
C ASP A 124 7.96 10.53 18.12
N ALA A 125 7.15 10.67 17.07
CA ALA A 125 5.90 9.95 16.96
C ALA A 125 6.10 8.55 16.34
N GLU A 126 5.52 7.53 16.97
CA GLU A 126 5.54 6.17 16.46
C GLU A 126 4.43 5.98 15.41
N VAL A 127 4.79 5.48 14.24
CA VAL A 127 3.85 5.08 13.19
C VAL A 127 3.66 3.57 13.25
N PRO A 128 2.43 3.07 13.44
CA PRO A 128 2.15 1.63 13.57
C PRO A 128 2.16 0.92 12.20
N GLU A 129 3.33 0.88 11.55
CA GLU A 129 3.51 0.38 10.17
C GLU A 129 2.96 -1.05 9.99
N ALA A 130 3.15 -1.94 10.97
CA ALA A 130 2.66 -3.32 10.91
C ALA A 130 1.12 -3.37 10.85
N ALA A 131 0.45 -2.59 11.72
CA ALA A 131 -1.01 -2.54 11.74
C ALA A 131 -1.57 -1.87 10.47
N LEU A 132 -0.90 -0.84 9.95
CA LEU A 132 -1.27 -0.20 8.68
C LEU A 132 -1.13 -1.15 7.49
N LEU A 133 -0.01 -1.88 7.40
CA LEU A 133 0.20 -2.86 6.33
C LEU A 133 -0.81 -4.01 6.42
N ALA A 134 -1.08 -4.52 7.63
CA ALA A 134 -2.09 -5.55 7.86
C ALA A 134 -3.50 -5.08 7.46
N LEU A 135 -3.90 -3.87 7.88
CA LEU A 135 -5.19 -3.28 7.50
C LEU A 135 -5.36 -3.19 5.98
N ILE A 136 -4.34 -2.66 5.29
CA ILE A 136 -4.39 -2.48 3.84
C ILE A 136 -4.41 -3.85 3.15
N ALA A 137 -3.61 -4.81 3.63
CA ALA A 137 -3.60 -6.16 3.09
C ALA A 137 -4.95 -6.89 3.25
N ASP A 138 -5.58 -6.78 4.42
CA ASP A 138 -6.89 -7.39 4.68
C ASP A 138 -8.01 -6.81 3.81
N ILE A 139 -7.94 -5.51 3.47
CA ILE A 139 -8.97 -4.84 2.66
C ILE A 139 -8.72 -5.06 1.17
N TRP A 140 -7.47 -4.94 0.72
CA TRP A 140 -7.14 -4.93 -0.71
C TRP A 140 -6.73 -6.30 -1.25
N GLU A 141 -6.43 -7.27 -0.39
CA GLU A 141 -6.01 -8.64 -0.77
C GLU A 141 -4.91 -8.62 -1.85
N PRO A 142 -3.78 -7.94 -1.59
CA PRO A 142 -2.73 -7.75 -2.58
C PRO A 142 -1.92 -9.03 -2.81
N ASP A 143 -1.09 -9.02 -3.84
CA ASP A 143 -0.10 -10.07 -4.08
C ASP A 143 1.11 -9.93 -3.16
N PHE A 144 1.57 -8.69 -2.98
CA PHE A 144 2.64 -8.36 -2.04
C PHE A 144 2.49 -6.92 -1.54
N GLY A 145 3.22 -6.61 -0.49
CA GLY A 145 3.28 -5.25 0.08
C GLY A 145 4.43 -5.10 1.05
N GLU A 146 4.69 -3.88 1.43
CA GLU A 146 5.80 -3.55 2.33
C GLU A 146 5.57 -2.26 3.11
N ALA A 147 6.28 -2.14 4.23
CA ALA A 147 6.55 -0.87 4.88
C ALA A 147 8.02 -0.51 4.69
N THR A 148 8.27 0.67 4.14
CA THR A 148 9.58 1.10 3.68
C THR A 148 9.74 2.62 3.78
N ASP A 149 10.86 3.14 3.32
CA ASP A 149 11.12 4.55 3.05
C ASP A 149 12.09 4.67 1.85
N ASP A 150 12.29 5.91 1.39
CA ASP A 150 13.11 6.15 0.19
C ASP A 150 14.56 5.72 0.39
N GLU A 151 15.16 5.93 1.58
CA GLU A 151 16.55 5.55 1.89
C GLU A 151 16.74 4.03 1.78
N LEU A 152 15.78 3.27 2.28
CA LEU A 152 15.84 1.81 2.21
C LEU A 152 15.71 1.31 0.76
N LEU A 153 14.83 1.93 -0.04
CA LEU A 153 14.67 1.57 -1.45
C LEU A 153 15.93 1.87 -2.27
N ASP A 154 16.54 3.03 -2.07
CA ASP A 154 17.81 3.40 -2.71
C ASP A 154 18.92 2.40 -2.33
N THR A 155 18.95 1.98 -1.06
CA THR A 155 19.92 0.98 -0.60
C THR A 155 19.71 -0.39 -1.23
N LEU A 156 18.47 -0.84 -1.41
CA LEU A 156 18.16 -2.11 -2.09
C LEU A 156 18.56 -2.06 -3.57
N GLU A 157 18.37 -0.92 -4.23
CA GLU A 157 18.82 -0.70 -5.61
C GLU A 157 20.34 -0.82 -5.70
N ASP A 158 21.06 -0.10 -4.88
CA ASP A 158 22.53 -0.04 -4.91
C ASP A 158 23.19 -1.38 -4.53
N ARG A 159 22.65 -2.10 -3.56
CA ARG A 159 23.31 -3.24 -2.92
C ARG A 159 22.79 -4.60 -3.30
N ALA A 160 21.51 -4.70 -3.63
CA ALA A 160 20.86 -5.98 -3.92
C ALA A 160 20.41 -6.14 -5.37
N GLY A 161 20.63 -5.13 -6.21
CA GLY A 161 20.23 -5.12 -7.63
C GLY A 161 18.71 -5.06 -7.78
N PHE A 162 18.02 -4.47 -6.82
CA PHE A 162 16.63 -4.12 -6.98
C PHE A 162 16.52 -3.06 -8.07
N ASP A 163 15.62 -3.25 -9.03
CA ASP A 163 15.33 -2.26 -10.04
C ASP A 163 13.98 -1.62 -9.73
N TYR A 164 13.96 -0.32 -9.58
CA TYR A 164 12.79 0.51 -9.25
C TYR A 164 11.68 0.45 -10.31
N THR A 165 11.81 -0.37 -11.32
CA THR A 165 10.74 -0.57 -12.29
C THR A 165 9.54 -1.23 -11.62
N LEU A 166 8.34 -0.86 -12.07
CA LEU A 166 7.05 -1.35 -11.53
C LEU A 166 6.85 -2.87 -11.56
N SER A 167 7.82 -3.63 -12.03
CA SER A 167 7.76 -5.09 -12.12
C SER A 167 8.54 -5.81 -11.01
N HIS A 168 9.45 -5.12 -10.32
CA HIS A 168 10.21 -5.76 -9.26
C HIS A 168 9.43 -5.76 -7.94
N VAL A 169 9.42 -6.90 -7.29
CA VAL A 169 8.82 -7.10 -5.97
C VAL A 169 9.89 -6.85 -4.93
N SER A 170 9.60 -5.99 -3.96
CA SER A 170 10.48 -5.67 -2.84
C SER A 170 9.86 -6.08 -1.52
N VAL A 171 10.67 -6.00 -0.49
CA VAL A 171 10.27 -6.04 0.91
C VAL A 171 11.01 -4.94 1.66
N GLY A 172 10.32 -4.29 2.57
CA GLY A 172 10.88 -3.30 3.46
C GLY A 172 11.21 -3.87 4.84
N ARG A 173 11.12 -3.04 5.86
CA ARG A 173 11.23 -3.49 7.27
C ARG A 173 10.13 -4.47 7.64
N LEU A 174 8.97 -4.30 7.04
CA LEU A 174 7.87 -5.23 7.08
C LEU A 174 7.55 -5.65 5.64
N GLY A 175 7.16 -6.91 5.46
CA GLY A 175 6.73 -7.44 4.18
C GLY A 175 5.37 -8.14 4.30
N TYR A 176 4.49 -7.96 3.33
CA TYR A 176 3.31 -8.79 3.16
C TYR A 176 3.48 -9.66 1.92
N LEU A 177 3.22 -10.93 2.06
CA LEU A 177 3.22 -11.92 0.99
C LEU A 177 1.86 -12.60 0.90
N SER A 178 1.28 -12.69 -0.30
CA SER A 178 0.10 -13.54 -0.54
C SER A 178 0.41 -15.00 -0.19
N ALA A 179 -0.62 -15.82 0.03
CA ALA A 179 -0.45 -17.23 0.41
C ALA A 179 0.51 -18.00 -0.50
N ARG A 180 0.47 -17.74 -1.81
CA ARG A 180 1.36 -18.42 -2.77
C ARG A 180 2.81 -17.96 -2.65
N ARG A 181 3.04 -16.68 -2.45
CA ARG A 181 4.38 -16.14 -2.22
C ARG A 181 4.94 -16.61 -0.88
N ALA A 182 4.10 -16.59 0.16
CA ALA A 182 4.48 -17.05 1.49
C ALA A 182 4.91 -18.54 1.49
N ALA A 183 4.27 -19.37 0.68
CA ALA A 183 4.66 -20.78 0.51
C ALA A 183 6.05 -20.98 -0.12
N LEU A 184 6.59 -19.96 -0.79
CA LEU A 184 7.95 -19.97 -1.35
C LEU A 184 8.98 -19.36 -0.39
N ALA A 185 8.54 -18.63 0.63
CA ALA A 185 9.44 -17.97 1.56
C ALA A 185 10.22 -19.00 2.39
N PRO A 186 11.56 -18.88 2.48
CA PRO A 186 12.34 -19.78 3.31
C PRO A 186 12.07 -19.55 4.79
N ALA A 187 12.14 -20.61 5.58
CA ALA A 187 11.98 -20.51 7.02
C ALA A 187 13.03 -19.58 7.65
N GLY A 188 12.63 -18.81 8.64
CA GLY A 188 13.50 -17.88 9.36
C GLY A 188 13.91 -16.65 8.56
N VAL A 189 13.11 -16.22 7.60
CA VAL A 189 13.19 -14.87 7.04
C VAL A 189 12.46 -13.93 7.98
N GLY A 190 13.18 -12.89 8.44
CA GLY A 190 12.68 -11.94 9.42
C GLY A 190 12.69 -12.46 10.87
N VAL A 191 12.27 -11.61 11.79
CA VAL A 191 12.22 -11.86 13.25
C VAL A 191 10.93 -12.57 13.65
N ALA A 192 9.82 -12.26 12.95
CA ALA A 192 8.50 -12.86 13.18
C ALA A 192 7.70 -12.97 11.89
N ALA A 193 6.70 -13.84 11.89
CA ALA A 193 5.72 -13.97 10.82
C ALA A 193 4.34 -14.18 11.43
N GLU A 194 3.35 -13.45 10.91
CA GLU A 194 1.96 -13.53 11.34
C GLU A 194 1.08 -13.86 10.14
N GLU A 195 0.23 -14.88 10.29
CA GLU A 195 -0.76 -15.23 9.27
C GLU A 195 -1.95 -14.29 9.36
N LEU A 196 -2.28 -13.61 8.27
CA LEU A 196 -3.43 -12.72 8.16
C LEU A 196 -4.66 -13.45 7.60
N ARG A 197 -5.81 -12.78 7.65
CA ARG A 197 -7.03 -13.24 6.98
C ARG A 197 -6.73 -13.47 5.49
N GLY A 198 -7.23 -14.54 4.91
CA GLY A 198 -6.93 -14.87 3.50
C GLY A 198 -5.63 -15.65 3.29
N ALA A 199 -4.99 -16.14 4.37
CA ALA A 199 -3.77 -16.94 4.35
C ALA A 199 -2.52 -16.22 3.79
N GLY A 200 -2.55 -14.90 3.68
CA GLY A 200 -1.34 -14.10 3.47
C GLY A 200 -0.52 -13.99 4.76
N VAL A 201 0.75 -13.68 4.63
CA VAL A 201 1.69 -13.60 5.77
C VAL A 201 2.29 -12.20 5.86
N LEU A 202 2.20 -11.61 7.03
CA LEU A 202 2.95 -10.41 7.41
C LEU A 202 4.29 -10.85 8.01
N LEU A 203 5.38 -10.38 7.45
CA LEU A 203 6.73 -10.63 7.91
C LEU A 203 7.25 -9.39 8.63
N ASP A 204 7.66 -9.56 9.88
CA ASP A 204 8.49 -8.58 10.59
C ASP A 204 9.95 -8.91 10.27
N ILE A 205 10.57 -8.12 9.41
CA ILE A 205 11.89 -8.41 8.85
C ILE A 205 12.98 -7.80 9.72
N ALA A 206 12.87 -6.51 10.03
CA ALA A 206 13.91 -5.81 10.77
C ALA A 206 13.39 -4.58 11.51
N PRO A 207 13.95 -4.24 12.66
CA PRO A 207 13.67 -2.97 13.31
C PRO A 207 14.16 -1.79 12.46
N PRO A 208 13.63 -0.58 12.68
CA PRO A 208 14.09 0.63 12.02
C PRO A 208 15.61 0.80 12.13
N GLY A 209 16.27 1.06 11.00
CA GLY A 209 17.74 1.27 10.93
C GLY A 209 18.57 0.01 10.70
N ASP A 210 18.00 -1.19 10.81
CA ASP A 210 18.74 -2.43 10.46
C ASP A 210 18.58 -2.77 8.97
N ILE A 211 19.23 -1.98 8.15
CA ILE A 211 19.21 -2.10 6.68
C ILE A 211 19.84 -3.43 6.23
N GLU A 212 20.86 -3.91 6.93
CA GLU A 212 21.54 -5.17 6.57
C GLU A 212 20.57 -6.36 6.65
N ALA A 213 19.74 -6.43 7.67
CA ALA A 213 18.75 -7.49 7.82
C ALA A 213 17.70 -7.44 6.70
N VAL A 214 17.31 -6.24 6.24
CA VAL A 214 16.36 -6.11 5.12
C VAL A 214 17.00 -6.57 3.80
N VAL A 215 18.25 -6.18 3.54
CA VAL A 215 19.01 -6.62 2.34
C VAL A 215 19.16 -8.16 2.33
N ASP A 216 19.52 -8.76 3.46
CA ASP A 216 19.62 -10.23 3.57
C ASP A 216 18.26 -10.92 3.31
N ALA A 217 17.20 -10.42 3.92
CA ALA A 217 15.85 -10.95 3.73
C ALA A 217 15.40 -10.83 2.27
N TYR A 218 15.63 -9.67 1.64
CA TYR A 218 15.33 -9.46 0.22
C TYR A 218 16.04 -10.49 -0.66
N VAL A 219 17.35 -10.67 -0.48
CA VAL A 219 18.14 -11.64 -1.28
C VAL A 219 17.62 -13.06 -1.08
N ARG A 220 17.36 -13.48 0.16
CA ARG A 220 16.85 -14.83 0.47
C ARG A 220 15.46 -15.08 -0.12
N LEU A 221 14.56 -14.11 -0.04
CA LEU A 221 13.21 -14.22 -0.62
C LEU A 221 13.25 -14.23 -2.15
N ARG A 222 14.10 -13.41 -2.76
CA ARG A 222 14.32 -13.38 -4.21
C ARG A 222 14.87 -14.73 -4.69
N ASP A 223 15.91 -15.23 -4.08
CA ASP A 223 16.57 -16.46 -4.48
C ASP A 223 15.68 -17.71 -4.28
N ALA A 224 14.70 -17.62 -3.39
CA ALA A 224 13.65 -18.62 -3.21
C ALA A 224 12.47 -18.48 -4.19
N GLY A 225 12.44 -17.43 -5.02
CA GLY A 225 11.36 -17.16 -5.96
C GLY A 225 10.12 -16.47 -5.37
N ALA A 226 10.14 -16.11 -4.07
CA ALA A 226 9.02 -15.45 -3.42
C ALA A 226 8.80 -14.01 -3.92
N LEU A 227 9.85 -13.37 -4.46
CA LEU A 227 9.82 -12.02 -5.01
C LEU A 227 9.85 -11.98 -6.55
N GLU A 228 9.54 -13.10 -7.21
CA GLU A 228 9.42 -13.07 -8.66
C GLU A 228 8.28 -12.13 -9.11
N PRO A 229 8.49 -11.30 -10.15
CA PRO A 229 7.42 -10.48 -10.70
C PRO A 229 6.29 -11.36 -11.27
N LEU A 230 5.07 -10.84 -11.27
CA LEU A 230 3.99 -11.48 -12.00
C LEU A 230 4.36 -11.62 -13.48
N PRO A 231 4.23 -12.82 -14.05
CA PRO A 231 4.57 -13.03 -15.46
C PRO A 231 3.71 -12.15 -16.35
N ARG A 232 4.31 -11.54 -17.37
CA ARG A 232 3.60 -10.69 -18.34
C ARG A 232 3.40 -11.44 -19.66
N PRO A 233 2.23 -11.35 -20.28
CA PRO A 233 1.01 -10.66 -19.82
C PRO A 233 0.45 -11.27 -18.54
N MET A 234 0.03 -10.42 -17.60
CA MET A 234 -0.53 -10.86 -16.33
C MET A 234 -1.94 -11.39 -16.54
N ASN A 235 -2.21 -12.61 -16.13
CA ASN A 235 -3.54 -13.25 -16.23
C ASN A 235 -4.13 -13.61 -14.87
N ARG A 236 -3.55 -13.07 -13.80
CA ARG A 236 -3.95 -13.36 -12.41
C ARG A 236 -3.58 -12.21 -11.47
N THR A 237 -4.31 -12.10 -10.39
CA THR A 237 -4.16 -11.06 -9.37
C THR A 237 -2.90 -11.27 -8.51
N CYS A 238 -2.57 -12.53 -8.20
CA CYS A 238 -1.43 -12.91 -7.37
C CYS A 238 -0.57 -13.98 -8.07
N LEU A 239 0.71 -14.15 -7.63
CA LEU A 239 1.69 -15.09 -8.18
C LEU A 239 1.18 -16.53 -8.27
#